data_322724c46ad2779489d10178d5fb596f
#
_entry.id   322724c46ad2779489d10178d5fb596f
#
_cell.length_a   1.000
_cell.length_b   1.000
_cell.length_c   1.000
_cell.angle_alpha   90.00
_cell.angle_beta   90.00
_cell.angle_gamma   90.00
#
_symmetry.space_group_name_H-M   'P 1'
#
loop_
_entity.id
_entity.type
_entity.pdbx_description
1 polymer ?
#
loop_
_entity_poly.entity_id
_entity_poly.type
_entity_poly.pdbx_seq_one_letter_code
_entity_poly.pdbx_strand_id
1 'polypeptide(L)'
;MKKLIVFALALVMALSMAACAKEEPQPTAAETAAPTEAAVEAPAETAAPASEPINVMVLNGTTGFGMANLMDAAARGAAAQEYNFTVETDASNVVAALVNGSVDIAALPTNAAATVYNKTQGKVQALALNTLGVLYLVTDGSVTVESMADLAGQTVYAPAQNPSFIFQHLVEANGLTDVTIDNTYAQPADLNTAVAAGEVSIAVLPEPMVTVAKSKNPDLVVALDLTAEWDKVAPAGSLVQGCVVVQKQFVQDNPTAVAVFLEEYGMSIEGLTMDVEGTAAKIEANGIFTKAAVAAKAIPNCNVCFIVGEEMQTALHQFLTIMHGVAPASVGGSIPGDDFYCIANG
;
A
#
# COMPACT_ATOMS: atom_id res chain seq x y z
N MET A 1 6.43 21.53 -55.55
CA MET A 1 5.22 22.05 -56.22
C MET A 1 4.20 22.22 -55.11
N LYS A 2 4.06 23.43 -54.53
CA LYS A 2 2.93 24.38 -54.74
C LYS A 2 1.58 23.68 -54.41
N LYS A 3 0.73 24.11 -53.52
CA LYS A 3 0.28 25.46 -53.09
C LYS A 3 -0.37 25.45 -51.71
N LEU A 4 -0.05 26.48 -50.95
CA LEU A 4 -0.89 27.24 -50.03
C LEU A 4 -2.26 27.59 -50.60
N ILE A 5 -3.30 27.71 -49.78
CA ILE A 5 -4.30 28.78 -49.81
C ILE A 5 -4.80 29.05 -48.39
N VAL A 6 -4.74 30.33 -48.06
CA VAL A 6 -5.15 31.10 -46.86
C VAL A 6 -6.43 31.86 -47.24
N PHE A 7 -7.13 32.46 -46.28
CA PHE A 7 -8.21 33.47 -46.30
C PHE A 7 -9.62 32.96 -45.92
N ALA A 8 -10.44 33.65 -45.21
CA ALA A 8 -10.40 34.90 -44.38
C ALA A 8 -11.77 35.06 -43.69
N LEU A 9 -11.70 35.73 -42.58
CA LEU A 9 -12.67 36.57 -41.87
C LEU A 9 -13.93 37.05 -42.61
N ALA A 10 -15.10 37.03 -41.97
CA ALA A 10 -16.12 38.08 -42.15
C ALA A 10 -17.03 38.19 -40.93
N LEU A 11 -16.94 39.35 -40.30
CA LEU A 11 -17.78 39.98 -39.28
C LEU A 11 -19.00 40.60 -39.97
N VAL A 12 -20.20 40.40 -39.42
CA VAL A 12 -21.38 41.26 -39.69
C VAL A 12 -22.11 41.59 -38.43
N MET A 13 -22.01 42.88 -38.00
CA MET A 13 -22.93 43.59 -37.14
C MET A 13 -24.15 44.01 -37.95
N ALA A 14 -25.34 43.95 -37.35
CA ALA A 14 -26.44 44.83 -37.75
C ALA A 14 -27.24 45.24 -36.50
N LEU A 15 -27.13 46.53 -36.23
CA LEU A 15 -27.99 47.33 -35.37
C LEU A 15 -29.35 47.54 -36.05
N SER A 16 -30.45 47.53 -35.29
CA SER A 16 -31.61 48.36 -35.59
C SER A 16 -32.29 48.87 -34.34
N MET A 17 -32.29 50.18 -34.23
CA MET A 17 -33.05 51.01 -33.28
C MET A 17 -34.44 51.32 -33.87
N ALA A 18 -35.39 51.55 -32.97
CA ALA A 18 -36.43 52.59 -32.98
C ALA A 18 -37.62 52.14 -32.09
N ALA A 19 -38.27 52.86 -31.30
CA ALA A 19 -38.35 54.19 -30.74
C ALA A 19 -39.68 54.31 -29.97
N CYS A 20 -39.61 54.99 -28.84
CA CYS A 20 -40.60 55.78 -28.13
C CYS A 20 -42.06 55.37 -27.99
N ALA A 21 -42.54 55.30 -26.70
CA ALA A 21 -43.52 56.26 -26.20
C ALA A 21 -43.58 56.23 -24.65
N LYS A 22 -43.68 57.43 -24.08
CA LYS A 22 -43.88 57.77 -22.65
C LYS A 22 -45.27 57.45 -22.17
N GLU A 23 -45.35 56.97 -20.91
CA GLU A 23 -46.33 57.48 -19.95
C GLU A 23 -45.98 57.10 -18.52
N GLU A 24 -45.72 58.04 -17.66
CA GLU A 24 -45.85 58.03 -16.17
C GLU A 24 -47.21 58.58 -15.82
N PRO A 25 -47.83 58.37 -14.63
CA PRO A 25 -47.24 58.19 -13.32
C PRO A 25 -48.02 57.34 -12.29
N GLN A 26 -47.32 57.06 -11.19
CA GLN A 26 -47.61 57.09 -9.77
C GLN A 26 -48.06 55.82 -9.01
N PRO A 27 -47.85 55.77 -7.69
CA PRO A 27 -47.22 54.64 -6.99
C PRO A 27 -48.24 53.86 -6.13
N THR A 28 -48.00 52.61 -5.97
CA THR A 28 -48.64 51.81 -4.93
C THR A 28 -47.66 50.89 -4.20
N ALA A 29 -47.60 51.16 -2.91
CA ALA A 29 -47.22 50.30 -1.79
C ALA A 29 -46.11 49.29 -1.93
N ALA A 30 -45.02 49.47 -1.20
CA ALA A 30 -43.98 48.58 -0.83
C ALA A 30 -44.54 47.31 -0.17
N GLU A 31 -44.35 46.18 -0.79
CA GLU A 31 -44.43 44.89 -0.13
C GLU A 31 -43.00 44.45 0.17
N THR A 32 -42.68 44.40 1.45
CA THR A 32 -41.39 44.03 2.00
C THR A 32 -41.19 42.56 1.76
N ALA A 33 -40.32 42.21 0.79
CA ALA A 33 -39.79 40.83 0.65
C ALA A 33 -38.87 40.55 1.83
N ALA A 34 -39.23 39.58 2.63
CA ALA A 34 -38.38 39.00 3.66
C ALA A 34 -37.10 38.39 3.02
N PRO A 35 -35.94 38.49 3.69
CA PRO A 35 -34.75 37.83 3.21
C PRO A 35 -34.94 36.29 3.24
N THR A 36 -34.73 35.65 2.10
CA THR A 36 -34.64 34.19 2.02
C THR A 36 -33.44 33.78 2.86
N GLU A 37 -33.69 33.15 3.97
CA GLU A 37 -32.72 32.48 4.80
C GLU A 37 -32.03 31.44 3.91
N ALA A 38 -30.72 31.59 3.68
CA ALA A 38 -29.89 30.57 3.05
C ALA A 38 -30.02 29.31 3.92
N ALA A 39 -30.49 28.25 3.32
CA ALA A 39 -30.48 26.93 3.96
C ALA A 39 -29.04 26.64 4.38
N VAL A 40 -28.81 26.62 5.69
CA VAL A 40 -27.59 26.07 6.29
C VAL A 40 -27.63 24.59 5.94
N GLU A 41 -26.72 24.13 5.09
CA GLU A 41 -26.48 22.70 4.90
C GLU A 41 -26.32 22.07 6.28
N ALA A 42 -27.16 21.12 6.59
CA ALA A 42 -27.06 20.34 7.81
C ALA A 42 -25.66 19.68 7.82
N PRO A 43 -24.97 19.60 8.98
CA PRO A 43 -23.73 18.87 9.09
C PRO A 43 -23.95 17.46 8.55
N ALA A 44 -23.03 16.97 7.71
CA ALA A 44 -23.05 15.60 7.22
C ALA A 44 -23.31 14.67 8.42
N GLU A 45 -24.33 13.84 8.30
CA GLU A 45 -24.72 12.88 9.31
C GLU A 45 -23.49 12.01 9.58
N THR A 46 -22.94 12.11 10.79
CA THR A 46 -21.79 11.30 11.20
C THR A 46 -22.28 9.85 11.11
N ALA A 47 -21.69 9.10 10.20
CA ALA A 47 -22.05 7.73 9.95
C ALA A 47 -22.00 6.91 11.25
N ALA A 48 -23.00 6.08 11.50
CA ALA A 48 -23.06 5.29 12.72
C ALA A 48 -21.90 4.26 12.73
N PRO A 49 -21.18 4.11 13.86
CA PRO A 49 -20.14 3.11 13.99
C PRO A 49 -20.71 1.68 13.82
N ALA A 50 -19.83 0.70 13.55
CA ALA A 50 -20.23 -0.70 13.56
C ALA A 50 -20.89 -1.07 14.91
N SER A 51 -21.86 -1.95 14.88
CA SER A 51 -22.59 -2.39 16.08
C SER A 51 -21.74 -3.27 17.01
N GLU A 52 -20.67 -3.87 16.48
CA GLU A 52 -19.71 -4.74 17.17
C GLU A 52 -18.30 -4.25 16.85
N PRO A 53 -17.32 -4.50 17.76
CA PRO A 53 -15.93 -4.17 17.49
C PRO A 53 -15.39 -4.86 16.24
N ILE A 54 -14.63 -4.12 15.41
CA ILE A 54 -14.01 -4.67 14.22
C ILE A 54 -12.77 -5.49 14.61
N ASN A 55 -12.74 -6.76 14.20
CA ASN A 55 -11.62 -7.64 14.47
C ASN A 55 -10.53 -7.44 13.39
N VAL A 56 -9.38 -6.90 13.78
CA VAL A 56 -8.28 -6.58 12.88
C VAL A 56 -7.05 -7.40 13.23
N MET A 57 -6.52 -8.14 12.27
CA MET A 57 -5.28 -8.89 12.44
C MET A 57 -4.14 -8.23 11.69
N VAL A 58 -3.02 -8.01 12.38
CA VAL A 58 -1.87 -7.27 11.88
C VAL A 58 -0.66 -8.20 11.84
N LEU A 59 -0.06 -8.38 10.67
CA LEU A 59 1.21 -9.09 10.58
C LEU A 59 2.33 -8.16 11.04
N ASN A 60 3.24 -8.66 11.87
CA ASN A 60 4.40 -7.90 12.34
C ASN A 60 5.36 -7.49 11.17
N GLY A 61 6.23 -6.54 11.42
CA GLY A 61 7.12 -5.95 10.42
C GLY A 61 6.48 -4.82 9.62
N THR A 62 7.03 -4.50 8.46
CA THR A 62 6.62 -3.33 7.64
C THR A 62 5.15 -3.30 7.30
N THR A 63 4.55 -4.43 7.00
CA THR A 63 3.11 -4.57 6.70
C THR A 63 2.22 -4.10 7.85
N GLY A 64 2.72 -4.19 9.09
CA GLY A 64 2.01 -3.75 10.29
C GLY A 64 2.28 -2.30 10.70
N PHE A 65 3.36 -1.69 10.22
CA PHE A 65 3.80 -0.37 10.70
C PHE A 65 2.71 0.70 10.58
N GLY A 66 1.98 0.70 9.46
CA GLY A 66 0.90 1.64 9.23
C GLY A 66 -0.27 1.57 10.23
N MET A 67 -0.45 0.45 10.95
CA MET A 67 -1.51 0.30 11.96
C MET A 67 -1.17 0.90 13.32
N ALA A 68 0.09 1.22 13.60
CA ALA A 68 0.55 1.53 14.96
C ALA A 68 -0.16 2.72 15.61
N ASN A 69 -0.40 3.79 14.85
CA ASN A 69 -1.08 4.98 15.36
C ASN A 69 -2.58 4.71 15.59
N LEU A 70 -3.24 3.95 14.71
CA LEU A 70 -4.64 3.55 14.89
C LEU A 70 -4.81 2.62 16.10
N MET A 71 -3.92 1.65 16.28
CA MET A 71 -3.91 0.76 17.45
C MET A 71 -3.76 1.56 18.76
N ASP A 72 -2.86 2.55 18.78
CA ASP A 72 -2.68 3.43 19.94
C ASP A 72 -3.93 4.31 20.16
N ALA A 73 -4.54 4.85 19.13
CA ALA A 73 -5.78 5.61 19.21
C ALA A 73 -6.93 4.75 19.76
N ALA A 74 -7.10 3.55 19.26
CA ALA A 74 -8.11 2.60 19.72
C ALA A 74 -7.91 2.23 21.20
N ALA A 75 -6.67 1.93 21.62
CA ALA A 75 -6.35 1.60 23.00
C ALA A 75 -6.67 2.73 23.99
N ARG A 76 -6.63 3.99 23.51
CA ARG A 76 -6.98 5.18 24.31
C ARG A 76 -8.46 5.59 24.20
N GLY A 77 -9.27 4.84 23.43
CA GLY A 77 -10.66 5.21 23.14
C GLY A 77 -10.80 6.49 22.30
N ALA A 78 -9.80 6.80 21.48
CA ALA A 78 -9.76 7.97 20.60
C ALA A 78 -10.06 7.64 19.14
N ALA A 79 -10.21 6.36 18.79
CA ALA A 79 -10.68 5.93 17.49
C ALA A 79 -12.18 6.16 17.35
N ALA A 80 -12.65 6.41 16.12
CA ALA A 80 -14.07 6.63 15.81
C ALA A 80 -14.90 5.34 15.92
N GLN A 81 -14.24 4.17 15.89
CA GLN A 81 -14.86 2.87 16.04
C GLN A 81 -14.14 2.04 17.09
N GLU A 82 -14.80 0.97 17.56
CA GLU A 82 -14.19 -0.01 18.43
C GLU A 82 -13.45 -1.08 17.59
N TYR A 83 -12.21 -1.38 17.98
CA TYR A 83 -11.35 -2.35 17.31
C TYR A 83 -10.80 -3.38 18.29
N ASN A 84 -10.74 -4.63 17.85
CA ASN A 84 -10.00 -5.70 18.51
C ASN A 84 -8.77 -6.02 17.64
N PHE A 85 -7.60 -5.49 18.01
CA PHE A 85 -6.37 -5.77 17.29
C PHE A 85 -5.66 -7.01 17.82
N THR A 86 -5.17 -7.84 16.89
CA THR A 86 -4.27 -8.97 17.17
C THR A 86 -3.04 -8.85 16.28
N VAL A 87 -1.84 -8.94 16.88
CA VAL A 87 -0.57 -8.94 16.12
C VAL A 87 -0.07 -10.38 15.98
N GLU A 88 0.20 -10.78 14.76
CA GLU A 88 0.71 -12.09 14.39
C GLU A 88 2.13 -12.02 13.82
N THR A 89 2.91 -13.08 14.06
CA THR A 89 4.28 -13.21 13.54
C THR A 89 4.37 -14.11 12.31
N ASP A 90 3.36 -14.93 12.08
CA ASP A 90 3.27 -15.88 10.98
C ASP A 90 2.07 -15.55 10.08
N ALA A 91 2.35 -15.26 8.81
CA ALA A 91 1.31 -14.97 7.82
C ALA A 91 0.32 -16.14 7.63
N SER A 92 0.71 -17.37 7.93
CA SER A 92 -0.19 -18.54 7.85
C SER A 92 -1.35 -18.46 8.86
N ASN A 93 -1.12 -17.88 10.04
CA ASN A 93 -2.16 -17.64 11.04
C ASN A 93 -3.16 -16.58 10.55
N VAL A 94 -2.66 -15.51 9.93
CA VAL A 94 -3.51 -14.47 9.30
C VAL A 94 -4.37 -15.07 8.20
N VAL A 95 -3.74 -15.88 7.31
CA VAL A 95 -4.45 -16.61 6.25
C VAL A 95 -5.54 -17.53 6.84
N ALA A 96 -5.24 -18.30 7.90
CA ALA A 96 -6.19 -19.19 8.53
C ALA A 96 -7.38 -18.41 9.15
N ALA A 97 -7.13 -17.28 9.80
CA ALA A 97 -8.14 -16.42 10.39
C ALA A 97 -9.07 -15.81 9.33
N LEU A 98 -8.54 -15.39 8.20
CA LEU A 98 -9.34 -14.91 7.06
C LEU A 98 -10.18 -16.05 6.43
N VAL A 99 -9.60 -17.24 6.27
CA VAL A 99 -10.31 -18.39 5.68
C VAL A 99 -11.47 -18.86 6.55
N ASN A 100 -11.31 -18.87 7.87
CA ASN A 100 -12.35 -19.29 8.81
C ASN A 100 -13.33 -18.15 9.19
N GLY A 101 -13.08 -16.91 8.77
CA GLY A 101 -13.94 -15.77 9.03
C GLY A 101 -13.88 -15.23 10.47
N SER A 102 -12.79 -15.50 11.20
CA SER A 102 -12.63 -15.01 12.60
C SER A 102 -12.09 -13.59 12.69
N VAL A 103 -11.69 -12.98 11.57
CA VAL A 103 -11.27 -11.59 11.45
C VAL A 103 -12.01 -10.91 10.31
N ASP A 104 -12.28 -9.61 10.47
CA ASP A 104 -12.98 -8.79 9.49
C ASP A 104 -12.00 -8.15 8.51
N ILE A 105 -10.88 -7.64 9.05
CA ILE A 105 -9.82 -6.94 8.31
C ILE A 105 -8.46 -7.53 8.69
N ALA A 106 -7.55 -7.63 7.72
CA ALA A 106 -6.19 -8.06 8.03
C ALA A 106 -5.14 -7.38 7.14
N ALA A 107 -3.95 -7.11 7.70
CA ALA A 107 -2.77 -6.65 6.98
C ALA A 107 -1.81 -7.83 6.74
N LEU A 108 -1.46 -8.11 5.47
CA LEU A 108 -0.63 -9.25 5.08
C LEU A 108 0.08 -9.00 3.72
N PRO A 109 1.03 -9.87 3.33
CA PRO A 109 1.66 -9.77 2.00
C PRO A 109 0.63 -9.94 0.87
N THR A 110 0.83 -9.20 -0.21
CA THR A 110 -0.08 -9.16 -1.38
C THR A 110 -0.29 -10.52 -2.04
N ASN A 111 0.75 -11.34 -2.15
CA ASN A 111 0.66 -12.69 -2.68
C ASN A 111 -0.15 -13.63 -1.75
N ALA A 112 -0.04 -13.45 -0.44
CA ALA A 112 -0.85 -14.18 0.53
C ALA A 112 -2.33 -13.77 0.43
N ALA A 113 -2.61 -12.48 0.21
CA ALA A 113 -3.97 -11.99 -0.02
C ALA A 113 -4.62 -12.64 -1.26
N ALA A 114 -3.89 -12.72 -2.38
CA ALA A 114 -4.34 -13.43 -3.57
C ALA A 114 -4.59 -14.93 -3.29
N THR A 115 -3.72 -15.57 -2.50
CA THR A 115 -3.89 -16.96 -2.09
C THR A 115 -5.16 -17.16 -1.25
N VAL A 116 -5.46 -16.24 -0.32
CA VAL A 116 -6.71 -16.29 0.49
C VAL A 116 -7.92 -16.11 -0.41
N TYR A 117 -7.90 -15.14 -1.31
CA TYR A 117 -8.99 -14.94 -2.26
C TYR A 117 -9.30 -16.22 -3.05
N ASN A 118 -8.27 -16.84 -3.62
CA ASN A 118 -8.44 -18.08 -4.39
C ASN A 118 -8.94 -19.24 -3.51
N LYS A 119 -8.39 -19.43 -2.30
CA LYS A 119 -8.82 -20.48 -1.37
C LYS A 119 -10.25 -20.30 -0.88
N THR A 120 -10.68 -19.06 -0.70
CA THR A 120 -12.02 -18.72 -0.20
C THR A 120 -13.05 -18.54 -1.32
N GLN A 121 -12.63 -18.66 -2.59
CA GLN A 121 -13.49 -18.43 -3.76
C GLN A 121 -14.11 -17.02 -3.74
N GLY A 122 -13.28 -16.02 -3.51
CA GLY A 122 -13.67 -14.61 -3.59
C GLY A 122 -14.35 -14.04 -2.33
N LYS A 123 -14.15 -14.63 -1.15
CA LYS A 123 -14.74 -14.11 0.10
C LYS A 123 -13.98 -12.94 0.70
N VAL A 124 -12.77 -12.64 0.24
CA VAL A 124 -11.98 -11.49 0.69
C VAL A 124 -11.71 -10.52 -0.45
N GLN A 125 -11.54 -9.25 -0.13
CA GLN A 125 -11.20 -8.20 -1.07
C GLN A 125 -9.98 -7.42 -0.57
N ALA A 126 -9.12 -6.98 -1.49
CA ALA A 126 -8.07 -6.01 -1.20
C ALA A 126 -8.69 -4.64 -0.98
N LEU A 127 -8.35 -3.98 0.13
CA LEU A 127 -8.94 -2.72 0.56
C LEU A 127 -8.00 -1.55 0.37
N ALA A 128 -6.69 -1.76 0.63
CA ALA A 128 -5.64 -0.77 0.45
C ALA A 128 -4.28 -1.46 0.26
N LEU A 129 -3.37 -0.84 -0.49
CA LEU A 129 -1.94 -1.14 -0.40
C LEU A 129 -1.35 -0.35 0.76
N ASN A 130 -0.47 -0.98 1.53
CA ASN A 130 0.16 -0.38 2.68
C ASN A 130 1.70 -0.42 2.66
N THR A 131 2.28 -1.17 1.72
CA THR A 131 3.74 -1.32 1.60
C THR A 131 4.11 -1.57 0.15
N LEU A 132 4.95 -0.72 -0.40
CA LEU A 132 5.56 -0.92 -1.71
C LEU A 132 6.76 -1.87 -1.60
N GLY A 133 7.75 -1.77 -2.51
CA GLY A 133 8.96 -2.56 -2.43
C GLY A 133 9.79 -2.23 -1.20
N VAL A 134 10.24 -3.25 -0.46
CA VAL A 134 11.06 -3.12 0.76
C VAL A 134 12.31 -4.01 0.73
N LEU A 135 12.65 -4.55 -0.44
CA LEU A 135 13.78 -5.44 -0.60
C LEU A 135 15.02 -4.68 -1.06
N TYR A 136 16.13 -5.03 -0.48
CA TYR A 136 17.45 -4.50 -0.80
C TYR A 136 18.45 -5.63 -1.00
N LEU A 137 19.36 -5.43 -1.94
CA LEU A 137 20.56 -6.28 -2.05
C LEU A 137 21.62 -5.69 -1.14
N VAL A 138 22.13 -6.51 -0.22
CA VAL A 138 23.20 -6.14 0.69
C VAL A 138 24.44 -6.98 0.44
N THR A 139 25.63 -6.41 0.65
CA THR A 139 26.91 -7.14 0.59
C THR A 139 27.72 -6.91 1.87
N ASP A 140 28.64 -7.82 2.14
CA ASP A 140 29.61 -7.70 3.24
C ASP A 140 30.81 -6.78 2.92
N GLY A 141 30.78 -6.11 1.75
CA GLY A 141 31.85 -5.25 1.27
C GLY A 141 32.99 -5.97 0.55
N SER A 142 33.02 -7.31 0.55
CA SER A 142 34.01 -8.08 -0.21
C SER A 142 33.75 -8.10 -1.73
N VAL A 143 32.47 -7.89 -2.11
CA VAL A 143 32.00 -7.82 -3.48
C VAL A 143 31.38 -6.45 -3.74
N THR A 144 31.82 -5.79 -4.80
CA THR A 144 31.20 -4.53 -5.26
C THR A 144 30.08 -4.87 -6.25
N VAL A 145 28.87 -4.40 -5.99
CA VAL A 145 27.71 -4.53 -6.85
C VAL A 145 27.12 -3.14 -7.07
N GLU A 146 27.16 -2.64 -8.29
CA GLU A 146 26.63 -1.34 -8.70
C GLU A 146 25.37 -1.48 -9.59
N SER A 147 25.16 -2.69 -10.14
CA SER A 147 24.03 -3.01 -11.01
C SER A 147 23.68 -4.50 -10.93
N MET A 148 22.52 -4.87 -11.46
CA MET A 148 22.13 -6.29 -11.58
C MET A 148 23.15 -7.11 -12.41
N ALA A 149 23.82 -6.51 -13.39
CA ALA A 149 24.79 -7.20 -14.23
C ALA A 149 26.02 -7.72 -13.46
N ASP A 150 26.39 -7.07 -12.35
CA ASP A 150 27.53 -7.46 -11.52
C ASP A 150 27.27 -8.76 -10.73
N LEU A 151 26.02 -9.24 -10.76
CA LEU A 151 25.63 -10.50 -10.12
C LEU A 151 25.91 -11.74 -10.99
N ALA A 152 26.39 -11.58 -12.23
CA ALA A 152 26.75 -12.69 -13.11
C ALA A 152 27.76 -13.64 -12.43
N GLY A 153 27.45 -14.93 -12.38
CA GLY A 153 28.25 -15.95 -11.72
C GLY A 153 28.23 -15.94 -10.18
N GLN A 154 27.46 -15.06 -9.56
CA GLN A 154 27.38 -14.92 -8.11
C GLN A 154 26.29 -15.84 -7.52
N THR A 155 26.48 -16.17 -6.24
CA THR A 155 25.43 -16.75 -5.40
C THR A 155 24.83 -15.66 -4.54
N VAL A 156 23.51 -15.49 -4.63
CA VAL A 156 22.73 -14.51 -3.85
C VAL A 156 21.79 -15.25 -2.93
N TYR A 157 21.94 -15.04 -1.64
CA TYR A 157 21.05 -15.62 -0.65
C TYR A 157 19.78 -14.79 -0.53
N ALA A 158 18.63 -15.45 -0.58
CA ALA A 158 17.33 -14.79 -0.45
C ALA A 158 16.41 -15.59 0.47
N PRO A 159 15.56 -14.93 1.28
CA PRO A 159 14.51 -15.64 2.01
C PRO A 159 13.58 -16.34 1.02
N ALA A 160 13.02 -17.47 1.41
CA ALA A 160 12.07 -18.20 0.59
C ALA A 160 10.80 -17.38 0.32
N GLN A 161 9.99 -17.85 -0.63
CA GLN A 161 8.72 -17.23 -1.04
C GLN A 161 8.92 -15.89 -1.77
N ASN A 162 8.15 -14.86 -1.39
CA ASN A 162 8.06 -13.60 -2.12
C ASN A 162 9.40 -12.91 -2.39
N PRO A 163 10.33 -12.79 -1.43
CA PRO A 163 11.63 -12.16 -1.70
C PRO A 163 12.41 -12.87 -2.80
N SER A 164 12.43 -14.20 -2.76
CA SER A 164 13.11 -15.01 -3.76
C SER A 164 12.46 -14.90 -5.15
N PHE A 165 11.13 -14.90 -5.23
CA PHE A 165 10.42 -14.80 -6.52
C PHE A 165 10.56 -13.40 -7.15
N ILE A 166 10.55 -12.34 -6.34
CA ILE A 166 10.80 -10.97 -6.82
C ILE A 166 12.22 -10.87 -7.37
N PHE A 167 13.20 -11.40 -6.64
CA PHE A 167 14.59 -11.39 -7.09
C PHE A 167 14.79 -12.26 -8.33
N GLN A 168 14.14 -13.42 -8.42
CA GLN A 168 14.14 -14.25 -9.62
C GLN A 168 13.62 -13.50 -10.83
N HIS A 169 12.49 -12.77 -10.71
CA HIS A 169 12.00 -11.93 -11.79
C HIS A 169 13.05 -10.90 -12.24
N LEU A 170 13.72 -10.23 -11.30
CA LEU A 170 14.76 -9.26 -11.64
C LEU A 170 15.94 -9.90 -12.38
N VAL A 171 16.38 -11.08 -11.96
CA VAL A 171 17.44 -11.86 -12.62
C VAL A 171 17.03 -12.20 -14.05
N GLU A 172 15.83 -12.76 -14.24
CA GLU A 172 15.30 -13.17 -15.55
C GLU A 172 15.10 -11.97 -16.49
N ALA A 173 14.51 -10.89 -15.99
CA ALA A 173 14.22 -9.69 -16.77
C ALA A 173 15.49 -8.95 -17.21
N ASN A 174 16.60 -9.06 -16.46
CA ASN A 174 17.92 -8.56 -16.85
C ASN A 174 18.72 -9.55 -17.73
N GLY A 175 18.13 -10.69 -18.10
CA GLY A 175 18.78 -11.68 -18.97
C GLY A 175 19.95 -12.44 -18.33
N LEU A 176 20.02 -12.45 -17.01
CA LEU A 176 21.09 -13.15 -16.27
C LEU A 176 20.73 -14.64 -16.14
N THR A 177 21.63 -15.51 -16.58
CA THR A 177 21.39 -16.97 -16.62
C THR A 177 22.29 -17.76 -15.66
N ASP A 178 23.27 -17.13 -15.06
CA ASP A 178 24.33 -17.73 -14.23
C ASP A 178 24.32 -17.22 -12.77
N VAL A 179 23.26 -16.54 -12.36
CA VAL A 179 23.03 -16.17 -10.95
C VAL A 179 22.41 -17.35 -10.21
N THR A 180 23.03 -17.76 -9.10
CA THR A 180 22.46 -18.78 -8.22
C THR A 180 21.67 -18.11 -7.10
N ILE A 181 20.38 -18.42 -6.97
CA ILE A 181 19.55 -17.99 -5.84
C ILE A 181 19.54 -19.09 -4.80
N ASP A 182 20.09 -18.81 -3.60
CA ASP A 182 20.18 -19.77 -2.50
C ASP A 182 19.16 -19.43 -1.40
N ASN A 183 18.27 -20.37 -1.10
CA ASN A 183 17.23 -20.25 -0.09
C ASN A 183 17.52 -21.07 1.18
N THR A 184 18.79 -21.42 1.44
CA THR A 184 19.19 -22.17 2.64
C THR A 184 18.70 -21.49 3.93
N TYR A 185 18.75 -20.15 3.97
CA TYR A 185 18.17 -19.35 5.04
C TYR A 185 16.75 -18.89 4.63
N ALA A 186 15.78 -19.80 4.75
CA ALA A 186 14.42 -19.57 4.26
C ALA A 186 13.67 -18.43 4.97
N GLN A 187 13.98 -18.17 6.24
CA GLN A 187 13.36 -17.11 7.00
C GLN A 187 14.21 -15.83 6.98
N PRO A 188 13.60 -14.63 6.83
CA PRO A 188 14.36 -13.37 6.83
C PRO A 188 15.21 -13.16 8.07
N ALA A 189 14.76 -13.62 9.25
CA ALA A 189 15.49 -13.47 10.50
C ALA A 189 16.76 -14.34 10.55
N ASP A 190 16.70 -15.54 9.97
CA ASP A 190 17.85 -16.46 9.90
C ASP A 190 18.89 -15.91 8.93
N LEU A 191 18.47 -15.48 7.73
CA LEU A 191 19.36 -14.85 6.76
C LEU A 191 19.99 -13.57 7.33
N ASN A 192 19.20 -12.74 8.03
CA ASN A 192 19.70 -11.55 8.69
C ASN A 192 20.80 -11.86 9.72
N THR A 193 20.67 -12.97 10.43
CA THR A 193 21.68 -13.41 11.41
C THR A 193 22.97 -13.83 10.71
N ALA A 194 22.89 -14.61 9.63
CA ALA A 194 24.03 -15.05 8.84
C ALA A 194 24.76 -13.86 8.17
N VAL A 195 24.01 -12.93 7.60
CA VAL A 195 24.55 -11.68 7.01
C VAL A 195 25.26 -10.84 8.08
N ALA A 196 24.66 -10.65 9.24
CA ALA A 196 25.27 -9.86 10.32
C ALA A 196 26.54 -10.53 10.88
N ALA A 197 26.62 -11.87 10.83
CA ALA A 197 27.81 -12.64 11.24
C ALA A 197 28.91 -12.68 10.18
N GLY A 198 28.66 -12.18 8.93
CA GLY A 198 29.63 -12.27 7.82
C GLY A 198 29.74 -13.66 7.21
N GLU A 199 28.73 -14.53 7.38
CA GLU A 199 28.69 -15.87 6.80
C GLU A 199 28.19 -15.86 5.36
N VAL A 200 27.58 -14.75 4.92
CA VAL A 200 26.95 -14.54 3.62
C VAL A 200 27.44 -13.23 3.02
N SER A 201 28.01 -13.30 1.82
CA SER A 201 28.60 -12.13 1.16
C SER A 201 27.59 -11.29 0.38
N ILE A 202 26.56 -11.90 -0.22
CA ILE A 202 25.53 -11.20 -1.00
C ILE A 202 24.16 -11.76 -0.61
N ALA A 203 23.27 -10.88 -0.18
CA ALA A 203 21.93 -11.28 0.25
C ALA A 203 20.84 -10.28 -0.15
N VAL A 204 19.64 -10.80 -0.38
CA VAL A 204 18.38 -10.01 -0.44
C VAL A 204 17.76 -9.98 0.95
N LEU A 205 17.60 -8.81 1.52
CA LEU A 205 16.94 -8.63 2.80
C LEU A 205 15.79 -7.60 2.69
N PRO A 206 14.67 -7.83 3.37
CA PRO A 206 13.65 -6.80 3.53
C PRO A 206 14.02 -5.81 4.64
N GLU A 207 13.53 -4.56 4.57
CA GLU A 207 13.42 -3.74 5.79
C GLU A 207 12.32 -4.32 6.72
N PRO A 208 12.46 -4.23 8.03
CA PRO A 208 13.53 -3.60 8.81
C PRO A 208 14.78 -4.47 9.04
N MET A 209 14.90 -5.64 8.39
CA MET A 209 16.02 -6.56 8.59
C MET A 209 17.35 -5.96 8.11
N VAL A 210 17.38 -5.17 7.04
CA VAL A 210 18.57 -4.43 6.60
C VAL A 210 19.09 -3.54 7.72
N THR A 211 18.20 -2.73 8.31
CA THR A 211 18.53 -1.85 9.44
C THR A 211 19.03 -2.64 10.65
N VAL A 212 18.42 -3.80 10.95
CA VAL A 212 18.89 -4.70 12.04
C VAL A 212 20.29 -5.22 11.74
N ALA A 213 20.54 -5.73 10.51
CA ALA A 213 21.85 -6.25 10.11
C ALA A 213 22.93 -5.16 10.22
N LYS A 214 22.68 -3.98 9.66
CA LYS A 214 23.61 -2.83 9.72
C LYS A 214 23.86 -2.35 11.14
N SER A 215 22.90 -2.49 12.06
CA SER A 215 23.11 -2.13 13.46
C SER A 215 24.09 -3.06 14.19
N LYS A 216 24.20 -4.31 13.73
CA LYS A 216 25.12 -5.33 14.25
C LYS A 216 26.45 -5.35 13.51
N ASN A 217 26.42 -5.14 12.20
CA ASN A 217 27.59 -5.08 11.33
C ASN A 217 27.53 -3.79 10.48
N PRO A 218 28.20 -2.71 10.93
CA PRO A 218 28.23 -1.42 10.23
C PRO A 218 28.91 -1.46 8.85
N ASP A 219 29.75 -2.45 8.60
CA ASP A 219 30.51 -2.59 7.36
C ASP A 219 29.64 -3.10 6.19
N LEU A 220 28.43 -3.60 6.48
CA LEU A 220 27.48 -4.01 5.44
C LEU A 220 27.14 -2.86 4.51
N VAL A 221 27.14 -3.13 3.21
CA VAL A 221 26.77 -2.20 2.15
C VAL A 221 25.38 -2.52 1.63
N VAL A 222 24.50 -1.54 1.56
CA VAL A 222 23.27 -1.63 0.76
C VAL A 222 23.68 -1.32 -0.67
N ALA A 223 23.77 -2.34 -1.50
CA ALA A 223 24.27 -2.22 -2.85
C ALA A 223 23.20 -1.79 -3.86
N LEU A 224 22.02 -2.42 -3.80
CA LEU A 224 20.91 -2.09 -4.69
C LEU A 224 19.59 -1.94 -3.91
N ASP A 225 18.79 -0.95 -4.30
CA ASP A 225 17.37 -0.88 -3.98
C ASP A 225 16.60 -1.68 -5.06
N LEU A 226 16.03 -2.82 -4.68
CA LEU A 226 15.35 -3.69 -5.62
C LEU A 226 14.02 -3.10 -6.13
N THR A 227 13.47 -2.07 -5.48
CA THR A 227 12.35 -1.30 -6.01
C THR A 227 12.79 -0.49 -7.23
N ALA A 228 13.93 0.20 -7.10
CA ALA A 228 14.51 0.94 -8.22
C ALA A 228 14.92 0.02 -9.39
N GLU A 229 15.40 -1.19 -9.09
CA GLU A 229 15.71 -2.19 -10.14
C GLU A 229 14.44 -2.75 -10.80
N TRP A 230 13.37 -2.95 -10.03
CA TRP A 230 12.08 -3.38 -10.54
C TRP A 230 11.48 -2.37 -11.52
N ASP A 231 11.51 -1.09 -11.19
CA ASP A 231 10.96 -0.02 -12.02
C ASP A 231 11.67 0.15 -13.38
N LYS A 232 12.85 -0.47 -13.55
CA LYS A 232 13.56 -0.53 -14.84
C LYS A 232 13.03 -1.61 -15.77
N VAL A 233 12.41 -2.66 -15.25
CA VAL A 233 12.05 -3.88 -16.01
C VAL A 233 10.56 -4.23 -15.94
N ALA A 234 9.80 -3.55 -15.10
CA ALA A 234 8.36 -3.72 -14.89
C ALA A 234 7.66 -2.36 -14.82
N PRO A 235 6.33 -2.28 -14.84
CA PRO A 235 5.62 -1.01 -14.65
C PRO A 235 6.03 -0.34 -13.34
N ALA A 236 6.43 0.93 -13.40
CA ALA A 236 6.88 1.66 -12.22
C ALA A 236 5.77 1.72 -11.16
N GLY A 237 6.14 1.55 -9.89
CA GLY A 237 5.21 1.51 -8.76
C GLY A 237 4.41 0.20 -8.63
N SER A 238 4.67 -0.80 -9.49
CA SER A 238 3.98 -2.09 -9.41
C SER A 238 4.61 -3.07 -8.41
N LEU A 239 5.77 -2.79 -7.83
CA LEU A 239 6.31 -3.61 -6.75
C LEU A 239 5.56 -3.30 -5.45
N VAL A 240 4.49 -4.03 -5.20
CA VAL A 240 3.62 -3.85 -4.03
C VAL A 240 3.65 -5.11 -3.16
N GLN A 241 4.19 -4.99 -1.95
CA GLN A 241 4.51 -6.14 -1.10
C GLN A 241 3.54 -6.35 0.06
N GLY A 242 2.81 -5.31 0.47
CA GLY A 242 1.85 -5.37 1.56
C GLY A 242 0.51 -4.76 1.20
N CYS A 243 -0.56 -5.33 1.74
CA CYS A 243 -1.92 -4.82 1.60
C CYS A 243 -2.76 -5.07 2.85
N VAL A 244 -3.88 -4.38 2.90
CA VAL A 244 -4.98 -4.67 3.82
C VAL A 244 -6.08 -5.35 3.01
N VAL A 245 -6.63 -6.44 3.55
CA VAL A 245 -7.79 -7.13 3.00
C VAL A 245 -8.94 -7.08 3.99
N VAL A 246 -10.14 -7.24 3.47
CA VAL A 246 -11.40 -7.24 4.23
C VAL A 246 -12.27 -8.41 3.80
N GLN A 247 -13.07 -8.95 4.71
CA GLN A 247 -14.12 -9.91 4.37
C GLN A 247 -15.17 -9.25 3.49
N LYS A 248 -15.49 -9.84 2.34
CA LYS A 248 -16.46 -9.29 1.38
C LYS A 248 -17.84 -9.11 2.02
N GLN A 249 -18.25 -10.04 2.89
CA GLN A 249 -19.50 -9.92 3.63
C GLN A 249 -19.48 -8.73 4.59
N PHE A 250 -18.35 -8.49 5.27
CA PHE A 250 -18.22 -7.35 6.18
C PHE A 250 -18.38 -6.00 5.44
N VAL A 251 -17.82 -5.87 4.22
CA VAL A 251 -18.02 -4.68 3.37
C VAL A 251 -19.51 -4.46 3.06
N GLN A 252 -20.24 -5.55 2.75
CA GLN A 252 -21.65 -5.47 2.40
C GLN A 252 -22.53 -5.07 3.61
N ASP A 253 -22.23 -5.64 4.77
CA ASP A 253 -23.02 -5.45 5.98
C ASP A 253 -22.67 -4.12 6.70
N ASN A 254 -21.41 -3.65 6.57
CA ASN A 254 -20.86 -2.50 7.30
C ASN A 254 -20.09 -1.52 6.40
N PRO A 255 -20.67 -1.02 5.28
CA PRO A 255 -19.93 -0.16 4.32
C PRO A 255 -19.41 1.12 4.97
N THR A 256 -20.16 1.71 5.87
CA THR A 256 -19.76 2.87 6.65
C THR A 256 -18.57 2.61 7.56
N ALA A 257 -18.56 1.47 8.25
CA ALA A 257 -17.46 1.09 9.12
C ALA A 257 -16.16 0.89 8.34
N VAL A 258 -16.25 0.35 7.11
CA VAL A 258 -15.10 0.22 6.20
C VAL A 258 -14.58 1.59 5.76
N ALA A 259 -15.46 2.53 5.45
CA ALA A 259 -15.07 3.89 5.07
C ALA A 259 -14.35 4.61 6.23
N VAL A 260 -14.89 4.53 7.45
CA VAL A 260 -14.25 5.10 8.65
C VAL A 260 -12.89 4.43 8.93
N PHE A 261 -12.81 3.09 8.82
CA PHE A 261 -11.54 2.39 8.95
C PHE A 261 -10.49 2.91 7.95
N LEU A 262 -10.86 3.10 6.68
CA LEU A 262 -9.94 3.61 5.67
C LEU A 262 -9.44 5.03 6.00
N GLU A 263 -10.32 5.90 6.48
CA GLU A 263 -9.97 7.26 6.91
C GLU A 263 -8.98 7.21 8.09
N GLU A 264 -9.29 6.47 9.15
CA GLU A 264 -8.44 6.32 10.33
C GLU A 264 -7.10 5.65 9.99
N TYR A 265 -7.12 4.66 9.09
CA TYR A 265 -5.92 3.99 8.65
C TYR A 265 -5.02 4.89 7.80
N GLY A 266 -5.62 5.69 6.90
CA GLY A 266 -4.89 6.70 6.14
C GLY A 266 -4.18 7.70 7.05
N MET A 267 -4.90 8.26 8.05
CA MET A 267 -4.32 9.14 9.07
C MET A 267 -3.22 8.44 9.88
N SER A 268 -3.38 7.16 10.18
CA SER A 268 -2.37 6.38 10.91
C SER A 268 -1.06 6.26 10.12
N ILE A 269 -1.15 6.04 8.80
CA ILE A 269 0.01 5.97 7.90
C ILE A 269 0.65 7.36 7.75
N GLU A 270 -0.14 8.41 7.55
CA GLU A 270 0.36 9.78 7.47
C GLU A 270 1.14 10.17 8.74
N GLY A 271 0.60 9.84 9.90
CA GLY A 271 1.26 10.04 11.19
C GLY A 271 2.63 9.37 11.31
N LEU A 272 2.87 8.28 10.57
CA LEU A 272 4.15 7.56 10.58
C LEU A 272 5.30 8.41 10.00
N THR A 273 5.01 9.23 9.00
CA THR A 273 6.02 10.14 8.43
C THR A 273 6.10 11.47 9.17
N MET A 274 5.02 11.92 9.81
CA MET A 274 4.97 13.18 10.55
C MET A 274 5.66 13.09 11.91
N ASP A 275 5.60 11.92 12.57
CA ASP A 275 6.22 11.66 13.88
C ASP A 275 6.85 10.26 13.89
N VAL A 276 8.01 10.14 13.25
CA VAL A 276 8.73 8.86 13.11
C VAL A 276 9.08 8.25 14.48
N GLU A 277 9.60 9.05 15.41
CA GLU A 277 10.02 8.57 16.73
C GLU A 277 8.82 8.17 17.60
N GLY A 278 7.75 8.98 17.61
CA GLY A 278 6.52 8.67 18.34
C GLY A 278 5.81 7.44 17.77
N THR A 279 5.76 7.30 16.44
CA THR A 279 5.20 6.11 15.81
C THR A 279 6.05 4.87 16.03
N ALA A 280 7.38 4.99 16.00
CA ALA A 280 8.28 3.88 16.33
C ALA A 280 8.08 3.37 17.77
N ALA A 281 7.84 4.26 18.72
CA ALA A 281 7.50 3.87 20.09
C ALA A 281 6.17 3.10 20.16
N LYS A 282 5.16 3.49 19.37
CA LYS A 282 3.87 2.79 19.28
C LYS A 282 4.02 1.43 18.58
N ILE A 283 4.87 1.34 17.56
CA ILE A 283 5.22 0.08 16.88
C ILE A 283 5.78 -0.94 17.89
N GLU A 284 6.69 -0.52 18.77
CA GLU A 284 7.24 -1.37 19.82
C GLU A 284 6.18 -1.70 20.88
N ALA A 285 5.45 -0.71 21.36
CA ALA A 285 4.44 -0.88 22.42
C ALA A 285 3.31 -1.83 21.99
N ASN A 286 2.93 -1.83 20.71
CA ASN A 286 1.92 -2.71 20.13
C ASN A 286 2.48 -4.08 19.67
N GLY A 287 3.78 -4.36 19.84
CA GLY A 287 4.38 -5.63 19.46
C GLY A 287 4.55 -5.86 17.96
N ILE A 288 4.39 -4.82 17.14
CA ILE A 288 4.57 -4.90 15.69
C ILE A 288 6.04 -5.08 15.33
N PHE A 289 6.94 -4.49 16.13
CA PHE A 289 8.38 -4.69 16.04
C PHE A 289 9.03 -4.54 17.41
N THR A 290 10.19 -5.19 17.61
CA THR A 290 10.77 -5.39 18.94
C THR A 290 11.56 -4.20 19.50
N LYS A 291 11.95 -3.21 18.68
CA LYS A 291 12.80 -2.09 19.09
C LYS A 291 12.45 -0.80 18.36
N ALA A 292 11.88 0.16 19.08
CA ALA A 292 11.53 1.47 18.55
C ALA A 292 12.70 2.18 17.85
N ALA A 293 13.89 2.19 18.47
CA ALA A 293 15.06 2.85 17.88
C ALA A 293 15.53 2.22 16.54
N VAL A 294 15.23 0.94 16.29
CA VAL A 294 15.48 0.29 15.00
C VAL A 294 14.35 0.60 14.03
N ALA A 295 13.09 0.53 14.49
CA ALA A 295 11.94 0.90 13.69
C ALA A 295 12.05 2.34 13.16
N ALA A 296 12.42 3.31 14.01
CA ALA A 296 12.61 4.70 13.62
C ALA A 296 13.64 4.87 12.48
N LYS A 297 14.72 4.10 12.52
CA LYS A 297 15.74 4.13 11.45
C LYS A 297 15.27 3.42 10.18
N ALA A 298 14.43 2.40 10.30
CA ALA A 298 13.95 1.61 9.18
C ALA A 298 12.79 2.30 8.44
N ILE A 299 11.90 3.00 9.16
CA ILE A 299 10.68 3.62 8.61
C ILE A 299 10.92 4.36 7.29
N PRO A 300 11.96 5.22 7.14
CA PRO A 300 12.19 5.94 5.88
C PRO A 300 12.43 5.04 4.66
N ASN A 301 12.85 3.79 4.88
CA ASN A 301 13.17 2.82 3.83
C ASN A 301 12.12 1.70 3.73
N CYS A 302 11.05 1.77 4.51
CA CYS A 302 10.00 0.74 4.53
C CYS A 302 8.93 0.96 3.47
N ASN A 303 8.98 2.07 2.71
CA ASN A 303 8.03 2.41 1.65
C ASN A 303 6.57 2.17 2.06
N VAL A 304 6.22 2.52 3.33
CA VAL A 304 4.85 2.44 3.82
C VAL A 304 4.01 3.46 3.06
N CYS A 305 2.85 3.03 2.56
CA CYS A 305 1.99 3.83 1.71
C CYS A 305 0.52 3.62 2.06
N PHE A 306 -0.33 4.50 1.55
CA PHE A 306 -1.78 4.33 1.58
C PHE A 306 -2.31 4.57 0.17
N ILE A 307 -2.57 3.48 -0.56
CA ILE A 307 -3.07 3.53 -1.94
C ILE A 307 -4.36 2.71 -2.00
N VAL A 308 -5.44 3.32 -2.50
CA VAL A 308 -6.79 2.75 -2.56
C VAL A 308 -7.37 2.88 -3.98
N GLY A 309 -8.53 2.30 -4.22
CA GLY A 309 -9.28 2.47 -5.46
C GLY A 309 -8.59 1.90 -6.70
N GLU A 310 -8.74 2.61 -7.83
CA GLU A 310 -8.23 2.15 -9.13
C GLU A 310 -6.68 2.09 -9.19
N GLU A 311 -6.00 2.97 -8.46
CA GLU A 311 -4.54 2.94 -8.37
C GLU A 311 -4.06 1.67 -7.67
N MET A 312 -4.69 1.31 -6.53
CA MET A 312 -4.45 0.03 -5.86
C MET A 312 -4.71 -1.15 -6.80
N GLN A 313 -5.85 -1.18 -7.47
CA GLN A 313 -6.20 -2.26 -8.40
C GLN A 313 -5.14 -2.41 -9.48
N THR A 314 -4.74 -1.32 -10.11
CA THR A 314 -3.77 -1.32 -11.21
C THR A 314 -2.42 -1.87 -10.75
N ALA A 315 -1.85 -1.33 -9.68
CA ALA A 315 -0.54 -1.74 -9.17
C ALA A 315 -0.55 -3.20 -8.68
N LEU A 316 -1.58 -3.57 -7.92
CA LEU A 316 -1.71 -4.93 -7.38
C LEU A 316 -1.93 -5.96 -8.48
N HIS A 317 -2.76 -5.68 -9.49
CA HIS A 317 -2.98 -6.57 -10.62
C HIS A 317 -1.71 -6.80 -11.44
N GLN A 318 -0.94 -5.74 -11.70
CA GLN A 318 0.34 -5.82 -12.41
C GLN A 318 1.33 -6.69 -11.63
N PHE A 319 1.48 -6.46 -10.32
CA PHE A 319 2.35 -7.27 -9.46
C PHE A 319 1.95 -8.75 -9.45
N LEU A 320 0.67 -9.05 -9.22
CA LEU A 320 0.18 -10.43 -9.17
C LEU A 320 0.31 -11.15 -10.52
N THR A 321 0.19 -10.42 -11.63
CA THR A 321 0.41 -10.96 -12.97
C THR A 321 1.86 -11.39 -13.17
N ILE A 322 2.81 -10.56 -12.76
CA ILE A 322 4.25 -10.89 -12.81
C ILE A 322 4.55 -12.08 -11.90
N MET A 323 4.08 -12.04 -10.67
CA MET A 323 4.30 -13.13 -9.70
C MET A 323 3.68 -14.46 -10.14
N HIS A 324 2.51 -14.42 -10.79
CA HIS A 324 1.92 -15.61 -11.39
C HIS A 324 2.80 -16.17 -12.52
N GLY A 325 3.43 -15.31 -13.32
CA GLY A 325 4.37 -15.74 -14.35
C GLY A 325 5.59 -16.46 -13.79
N VAL A 326 6.17 -15.96 -12.69
CA VAL A 326 7.35 -16.52 -12.03
C VAL A 326 7.03 -17.79 -11.24
N ALA A 327 5.97 -17.73 -10.42
CA ALA A 327 5.58 -18.82 -9.51
C ALA A 327 4.06 -18.83 -9.31
N PRO A 328 3.27 -19.49 -10.16
CA PRO A 328 1.80 -19.48 -10.08
C PRO A 328 1.25 -19.84 -8.70
N ALA A 329 1.89 -20.78 -8.01
CA ALA A 329 1.49 -21.21 -6.68
C ALA A 329 1.61 -20.10 -5.62
N SER A 330 2.50 -19.11 -5.84
CA SER A 330 2.71 -18.01 -4.89
C SER A 330 1.50 -17.09 -4.74
N VAL A 331 0.66 -17.02 -5.76
CA VAL A 331 -0.59 -16.25 -5.79
C VAL A 331 -1.85 -17.13 -5.69
N GLY A 332 -1.68 -18.40 -5.27
CA GLY A 332 -2.81 -19.33 -5.12
C GLY A 332 -3.24 -20.02 -6.42
N GLY A 333 -2.41 -20.03 -7.46
CA GLY A 333 -2.59 -20.76 -8.71
C GLY A 333 -3.30 -20.00 -9.83
N SER A 334 -3.95 -18.89 -9.54
CA SER A 334 -4.58 -18.01 -10.53
C SER A 334 -4.52 -16.54 -10.10
N ILE A 335 -4.55 -15.64 -11.10
CA ILE A 335 -4.66 -14.21 -10.82
C ILE A 335 -6.10 -13.94 -10.36
N PRO A 336 -6.31 -13.21 -9.24
CA PRO A 336 -7.64 -12.83 -8.80
C PRO A 336 -8.44 -12.03 -9.85
N GLY A 337 -9.76 -12.22 -9.86
CA GLY A 337 -10.67 -11.44 -10.71
C GLY A 337 -10.91 -10.02 -10.19
N ASP A 338 -11.67 -9.23 -10.99
CA ASP A 338 -11.95 -7.82 -10.65
C ASP A 338 -12.67 -7.63 -9.31
N ASP A 339 -13.42 -8.62 -8.86
CA ASP A 339 -14.12 -8.61 -7.58
C ASP A 339 -13.21 -8.82 -6.36
N PHE A 340 -11.92 -9.04 -6.59
CA PHE A 340 -10.90 -9.02 -5.53
C PHE A 340 -10.61 -7.60 -5.03
N TYR A 341 -10.83 -6.58 -5.84
CA TYR A 341 -10.48 -5.21 -5.52
C TYR A 341 -11.72 -4.49 -4.96
N CYS A 342 -11.65 -4.05 -3.70
CA CYS A 342 -12.67 -3.21 -3.10
C CYS A 342 -12.45 -1.76 -3.57
N ILE A 343 -13.13 -1.40 -4.65
CA ILE A 343 -13.17 -0.02 -5.13
C ILE A 343 -14.36 0.62 -4.45
N ALA A 344 -14.11 1.34 -3.34
CA ALA A 344 -15.14 2.16 -2.73
C ALA A 344 -15.56 3.21 -3.78
N ASN A 345 -16.82 3.21 -4.14
CA ASN A 345 -17.38 4.30 -4.93
C ASN A 345 -17.31 5.54 -4.06
N GLY A 346 -16.35 6.45 -4.39
CA GLY A 346 -16.21 7.74 -3.72
C GLY A 346 -17.44 8.63 -3.92
#